data_431c9d0fd4693dde086f7cd6dbda7e50
#
_entry.id   431c9d0fd4693dde086f7cd6dbda7e50
#
_cell.length_a   1.000
_cell.length_b   1.000
_cell.length_c   1.000
_cell.angle_alpha   90.00
_cell.angle_beta   90.00
_cell.angle_gamma   90.00
#
_symmetry.space_group_name_H-M   'P 1'
#
loop_
_entity.id
_entity.type
_entity.pdbx_description
1 polymer ?
#
loop_
_entity_poly.entity_id
_entity_poly.type
_entity_poly.pdbx_seq_one_letter_code
_entity_poly.pdbx_strand_id
1 'polypeptide(L)'
;PVTIACLEAIGATVCVTLAMLAIGQDLAFSLMMGAIAAATAPAATIMVIRQYQAKGPVSETLLTVVALDDAVALMLFGLATAVAQQLVNGSSGNMLLTVLKPLYEIGGSLLLGGLNGLLLTLPLRFFKKQGNRLSLTIGTVFLAVSLAGLLELSALLVCMALGAVFVNVSSQAGPVMTITDQFTPPVLMLFFVLSGAQLDIGVL
;
A
#
# COMPACT_ATOMS: atom_id res chain seq x y z
N PRO A 1 -13.03 4.53 -12.45
CA PRO A 1 -11.78 4.75 -11.70
C PRO A 1 -10.92 3.48 -11.59
N VAL A 2 -11.48 2.33 -11.16
CA VAL A 2 -10.74 1.06 -11.01
C VAL A 2 -10.05 0.64 -12.31
N THR A 3 -10.75 0.67 -13.43
CA THR A 3 -10.22 0.32 -14.75
C THR A 3 -9.04 1.22 -15.15
N ILE A 4 -9.11 2.51 -14.81
CA ILE A 4 -8.04 3.48 -15.11
C ILE A 4 -6.80 3.15 -14.27
N ALA A 5 -6.94 2.96 -12.96
CA ALA A 5 -5.84 2.59 -12.07
C ALA A 5 -5.16 1.28 -12.52
N CYS A 6 -5.94 0.24 -12.84
CA CYS A 6 -5.37 -1.03 -13.31
C CYS A 6 -4.63 -0.89 -14.65
N LEU A 7 -5.19 -0.14 -15.61
CA LEU A 7 -4.54 0.04 -16.92
C LEU A 7 -3.29 0.90 -16.83
N GLU A 8 -3.29 1.92 -15.98
CA GLU A 8 -2.13 2.77 -15.72
C GLU A 8 -1.00 1.96 -15.11
N ALA A 9 -1.25 1.26 -14.00
CA ALA A 9 -0.26 0.47 -13.28
C ALA A 9 0.31 -0.66 -14.17
N ILE A 10 -0.55 -1.39 -14.89
CA ILE A 10 -0.09 -2.44 -15.82
C ILE A 10 0.70 -1.82 -16.98
N GLY A 11 0.23 -0.70 -17.53
CA GLY A 11 0.92 0.01 -18.60
C GLY A 11 2.32 0.47 -18.19
N ALA A 12 2.45 1.10 -17.02
CA ALA A 12 3.74 1.52 -16.46
C ALA A 12 4.67 0.31 -16.25
N THR A 13 4.15 -0.76 -15.62
CA THR A 13 4.91 -2.01 -15.40
C THR A 13 5.44 -2.57 -16.72
N VAL A 14 4.60 -2.71 -17.73
CA VAL A 14 4.98 -3.28 -19.03
C VAL A 14 5.99 -2.38 -19.75
N CYS A 15 5.74 -1.07 -19.81
CA CYS A 15 6.64 -0.14 -20.49
C CYS A 15 8.04 -0.11 -19.86
N VAL A 16 8.12 -0.05 -18.53
CA VAL A 16 9.42 -0.02 -17.84
C VAL A 16 10.12 -1.37 -17.95
N THR A 17 9.41 -2.48 -17.79
CA THR A 17 9.97 -3.82 -17.98
C THR A 17 10.57 -3.97 -19.37
N LEU A 18 9.85 -3.57 -20.43
CA LEU A 18 10.34 -3.65 -21.80
C LEU A 18 11.54 -2.72 -22.03
N ALA A 19 11.53 -1.52 -21.46
CA ALA A 19 12.65 -0.59 -21.55
C ALA A 19 13.91 -1.16 -20.89
N MET A 20 13.78 -1.78 -19.71
CA MET A 20 14.91 -2.40 -18.99
C MET A 20 15.47 -3.61 -19.75
N LEU A 21 14.60 -4.43 -20.33
CA LEU A 21 15.01 -5.53 -21.20
C LEU A 21 15.74 -5.05 -22.46
N ALA A 22 15.28 -3.94 -23.07
CA ALA A 22 15.93 -3.34 -24.25
C ALA A 22 17.35 -2.81 -23.96
N ILE A 23 17.62 -2.41 -22.70
CA ILE A 23 18.96 -2.00 -22.22
C ILE A 23 19.84 -3.24 -21.90
N GLY A 24 19.27 -4.46 -21.95
CA GLY A 24 20.02 -5.69 -21.71
C GLY A 24 20.03 -6.16 -20.26
N GLN A 25 19.12 -5.67 -19.43
CA GLN A 25 18.97 -6.11 -18.05
C GLN A 25 18.28 -7.48 -17.99
N ASP A 26 18.55 -8.22 -16.91
CA ASP A 26 17.91 -9.51 -16.66
C ASP A 26 16.41 -9.40 -16.49
N LEU A 27 15.66 -10.44 -16.86
CA LEU A 27 14.19 -10.46 -16.81
C LEU A 27 13.65 -10.28 -15.39
N ALA A 28 14.29 -10.93 -14.39
CA ALA A 28 13.86 -10.83 -13.00
C ALA A 28 14.00 -9.39 -12.49
N PHE A 29 15.14 -8.77 -12.75
CA PHE A 29 15.39 -7.37 -12.39
C PHE A 29 14.46 -6.41 -13.14
N SER A 30 14.25 -6.63 -14.44
CA SER A 30 13.37 -5.81 -15.28
C SER A 30 11.91 -5.84 -14.78
N LEU A 31 11.41 -7.02 -14.41
CA LEU A 31 10.07 -7.18 -13.82
C LEU A 31 9.92 -6.44 -12.49
N MET A 32 10.92 -6.54 -11.61
CA MET A 32 10.91 -5.84 -10.33
C MET A 32 10.90 -4.32 -10.51
N MET A 33 11.75 -3.80 -11.39
CA MET A 33 11.80 -2.37 -11.71
C MET A 33 10.50 -1.88 -12.33
N GLY A 34 9.89 -2.68 -13.23
CA GLY A 34 8.59 -2.38 -13.81
C GLY A 34 7.47 -2.32 -12.76
N ALA A 35 7.46 -3.26 -11.83
CA ALA A 35 6.46 -3.28 -10.75
C ALA A 35 6.62 -2.09 -9.77
N ILE A 36 7.87 -1.71 -9.46
CA ILE A 36 8.14 -0.51 -8.65
C ILE A 36 7.66 0.76 -9.36
N ALA A 37 7.85 0.83 -10.68
CA ALA A 37 7.43 1.99 -11.49
C ALA A 37 5.90 2.15 -11.60
N ALA A 38 5.13 1.12 -11.26
CA ALA A 38 3.67 1.20 -11.19
C ALA A 38 3.19 2.09 -10.04
N ALA A 39 3.97 2.22 -8.97
CA ALA A 39 3.57 3.04 -7.82
C ALA A 39 3.73 4.54 -8.13
N THR A 40 2.64 5.29 -7.99
CA THR A 40 2.64 6.75 -8.17
C THR A 40 2.53 7.49 -6.84
N ALA A 41 3.21 8.63 -6.71
CA ALA A 41 3.18 9.40 -5.47
C ALA A 41 1.94 10.31 -5.40
N PRO A 42 0.97 10.04 -4.51
CA PRO A 42 -0.28 10.80 -4.43
C PRO A 42 -0.10 12.23 -3.91
N ALA A 43 0.97 12.50 -3.20
CA ALA A 43 1.16 13.74 -2.45
C ALA A 43 1.11 14.99 -3.33
N ALA A 44 1.78 14.98 -4.48
CA ALA A 44 1.80 16.12 -5.40
C ALA A 44 0.40 16.39 -5.97
N THR A 45 -0.30 15.36 -6.41
CA THR A 45 -1.66 15.45 -6.96
C THR A 45 -2.64 16.03 -5.93
N ILE A 46 -2.60 15.51 -4.69
CA ILE A 46 -3.46 15.98 -3.61
C ILE A 46 -3.14 17.42 -3.24
N MET A 47 -1.84 17.79 -3.16
CA MET A 47 -1.42 19.16 -2.88
C MET A 47 -1.94 20.15 -3.92
N VAL A 48 -1.79 19.83 -5.22
CA VAL A 48 -2.27 20.70 -6.30
C VAL A 48 -3.79 20.87 -6.24
N ILE A 49 -4.55 19.78 -6.07
CA ILE A 49 -6.01 19.84 -5.94
C ILE A 49 -6.42 20.72 -4.76
N ARG A 50 -5.75 20.59 -3.60
CA ARG A 50 -6.04 21.41 -2.41
C ARG A 50 -5.63 22.87 -2.60
N GLN A 51 -4.47 23.14 -3.18
CA GLN A 51 -3.95 24.50 -3.40
C GLN A 51 -4.86 25.31 -4.32
N TYR A 52 -5.33 24.70 -5.40
CA TYR A 52 -6.22 25.35 -6.36
C TYR A 52 -7.71 25.18 -6.07
N GLN A 53 -8.04 24.49 -4.95
CA GLN A 53 -9.42 24.14 -4.59
C GLN A 53 -10.21 23.55 -5.77
N ALA A 54 -9.53 22.74 -6.57
CA ALA A 54 -10.09 22.18 -7.80
C ALA A 54 -11.24 21.23 -7.46
N LYS A 55 -12.42 21.51 -8.05
CA LYS A 55 -13.64 20.72 -7.87
C LYS A 55 -14.15 20.26 -9.22
N GLY A 56 -14.75 19.07 -9.25
CA GLY A 56 -15.38 18.54 -10.45
C GLY A 56 -15.04 17.07 -10.70
N PRO A 57 -15.66 16.48 -11.72
CA PRO A 57 -15.58 15.03 -11.94
C PRO A 57 -14.15 14.55 -12.22
N VAL A 58 -13.30 15.40 -12.80
CA VAL A 58 -11.89 15.05 -13.05
C VAL A 58 -11.12 14.94 -11.73
N SER A 59 -11.26 15.93 -10.84
CA SER A 59 -10.58 15.92 -9.53
C SER A 59 -11.04 14.76 -8.66
N GLU A 60 -12.33 14.45 -8.64
CA GLU A 60 -12.90 13.32 -7.88
C GLU A 60 -12.44 11.98 -8.44
N THR A 61 -12.43 11.83 -9.77
CA THR A 61 -11.91 10.62 -10.42
C THR A 61 -10.43 10.44 -10.14
N LEU A 62 -9.65 11.51 -10.25
CA LEU A 62 -8.20 11.48 -10.01
C LEU A 62 -7.87 11.09 -8.56
N LEU A 63 -8.55 11.66 -7.57
CA LEU A 63 -8.38 11.28 -6.17
C LEU A 63 -8.73 9.81 -5.92
N THR A 64 -9.76 9.30 -6.58
CA THR A 64 -10.15 7.89 -6.47
C THR A 64 -9.14 6.96 -7.14
N VAL A 65 -8.63 7.34 -8.33
CA VAL A 65 -7.59 6.57 -9.04
C VAL A 65 -6.33 6.49 -8.21
N VAL A 66 -5.85 7.62 -7.72
CA VAL A 66 -4.63 7.70 -6.88
C VAL A 66 -4.76 6.85 -5.60
N ALA A 67 -5.93 6.82 -4.97
CA ALA A 67 -6.15 5.98 -3.80
C ALA A 67 -6.16 4.47 -4.10
N LEU A 68 -6.56 4.08 -5.32
CA LEU A 68 -6.58 2.68 -5.76
C LEU A 68 -5.23 2.22 -6.31
N ASP A 69 -4.45 3.15 -6.83
CA ASP A 69 -3.17 2.89 -7.49
C ASP A 69 -2.18 2.21 -6.54
N ASP A 70 -2.06 2.69 -5.32
CA ASP A 70 -1.22 2.08 -4.29
C ASP A 70 -1.55 0.60 -4.04
N ALA A 71 -2.86 0.26 -4.00
CA ALA A 71 -3.28 -1.12 -3.83
C ALA A 71 -2.90 -1.98 -5.04
N VAL A 72 -3.13 -1.48 -6.25
CA VAL A 72 -2.80 -2.19 -7.50
C VAL A 72 -1.28 -2.36 -7.65
N ALA A 73 -0.50 -1.31 -7.35
CA ALA A 73 0.96 -1.36 -7.39
C ALA A 73 1.53 -2.40 -6.40
N LEU A 74 1.01 -2.46 -5.17
CA LEU A 74 1.41 -3.48 -4.19
C LEU A 74 1.10 -4.90 -4.67
N MET A 75 -0.07 -5.12 -5.29
CA MET A 75 -0.43 -6.42 -5.87
C MET A 75 0.51 -6.80 -7.01
N LEU A 76 0.81 -5.87 -7.92
CA LEU A 76 1.75 -6.09 -9.03
C LEU A 76 3.16 -6.38 -8.52
N PHE A 77 3.61 -5.65 -7.50
CA PHE A 77 4.91 -5.87 -6.89
C PHE A 77 5.02 -7.26 -6.24
N GLY A 78 3.99 -7.69 -5.51
CA GLY A 78 3.92 -9.03 -4.93
C GLY A 78 4.00 -10.13 -5.99
N LEU A 79 3.25 -9.98 -7.09
CA LEU A 79 3.30 -10.90 -8.22
C LEU A 79 4.66 -10.90 -8.92
N ALA A 80 5.21 -9.72 -9.19
CA ALA A 80 6.52 -9.58 -9.83
C ALA A 80 7.63 -10.20 -8.99
N THR A 81 7.60 -10.00 -7.67
CA THR A 81 8.55 -10.59 -6.72
C THR A 81 8.47 -12.11 -6.74
N ALA A 82 7.29 -12.70 -6.75
CA ALA A 82 7.10 -14.15 -6.81
C ALA A 82 7.68 -14.74 -8.12
N VAL A 83 7.40 -14.09 -9.25
CA VAL A 83 7.93 -14.51 -10.56
C VAL A 83 9.45 -14.33 -10.62
N ALA A 84 9.99 -13.21 -10.15
CA ALA A 84 11.41 -12.94 -10.12
C ALA A 84 12.17 -13.97 -9.27
N GLN A 85 11.66 -14.30 -8.08
CA GLN A 85 12.23 -15.33 -7.22
C GLN A 85 12.28 -16.71 -7.90
N GLN A 86 11.25 -17.06 -8.66
CA GLN A 86 11.22 -18.32 -9.40
C GLN A 86 12.24 -18.35 -10.53
N LEU A 87 12.41 -17.22 -11.24
CA LEU A 87 13.41 -17.10 -12.31
C LEU A 87 14.85 -17.21 -11.77
N VAL A 88 15.14 -16.58 -10.63
CA VAL A 88 16.48 -16.58 -10.01
C VAL A 88 16.80 -17.93 -9.39
N ASN A 89 15.85 -18.54 -8.67
CA ASN A 89 16.12 -19.79 -7.95
C ASN A 89 16.11 -21.05 -8.83
N GLY A 90 15.76 -20.91 -10.13
CA GLY A 90 15.82 -22.01 -11.11
C GLY A 90 15.04 -23.26 -10.72
N SER A 91 14.13 -23.14 -9.76
CA SER A 91 13.47 -24.27 -9.19
C SER A 91 12.31 -24.76 -10.06
N SER A 92 12.31 -26.06 -10.29
CA SER A 92 11.15 -26.87 -10.68
C SER A 92 10.05 -26.86 -9.58
N GLY A 93 9.83 -25.69 -8.97
CA GLY A 93 8.72 -25.48 -8.02
C GLY A 93 7.39 -25.52 -8.77
N ASN A 94 6.38 -26.12 -8.16
CA ASN A 94 5.04 -26.15 -8.69
C ASN A 94 4.59 -24.73 -9.06
N MET A 95 4.45 -24.44 -10.36
CA MET A 95 3.96 -23.15 -10.89
C MET A 95 2.65 -22.71 -10.22
N LEU A 96 1.86 -23.67 -9.74
CA LEU A 96 0.65 -23.45 -8.96
C LEU A 96 0.93 -22.77 -7.62
N LEU A 97 1.98 -23.17 -6.90
CA LEU A 97 2.36 -22.58 -5.60
C LEU A 97 2.87 -21.15 -5.76
N THR A 98 3.56 -20.85 -6.87
CA THR A 98 4.07 -19.50 -7.18
C THR A 98 2.95 -18.49 -7.38
N VAL A 99 1.83 -18.92 -7.95
CA VAL A 99 0.65 -18.04 -8.13
C VAL A 99 -0.24 -18.03 -6.88
N LEU A 100 -0.30 -19.16 -6.16
CA LEU A 100 -1.16 -19.28 -4.98
C LEU A 100 -0.64 -18.44 -3.79
N LYS A 101 0.69 -18.33 -3.64
CA LYS A 101 1.30 -17.57 -2.54
C LYS A 101 0.94 -16.07 -2.58
N PRO A 102 1.10 -15.33 -3.70
CA PRO A 102 0.64 -13.94 -3.79
C PRO A 102 -0.87 -13.80 -3.61
N LEU A 103 -1.66 -14.75 -4.11
CA LEU A 103 -3.11 -14.71 -3.95
C LEU A 103 -3.52 -14.87 -2.47
N TYR A 104 -2.85 -15.78 -1.75
CA TYR A 104 -2.99 -15.91 -0.29
C TYR A 104 -2.58 -14.63 0.43
N GLU A 105 -1.43 -14.05 0.06
CA GLU A 105 -0.93 -12.82 0.66
C GLU A 105 -1.90 -11.65 0.47
N ILE A 106 -2.41 -11.45 -0.74
CA ILE A 106 -3.39 -10.39 -1.06
C ILE A 106 -4.71 -10.66 -0.34
N GLY A 107 -5.29 -11.84 -0.52
CA GLY A 107 -6.58 -12.19 0.07
C GLY A 107 -6.54 -12.21 1.60
N GLY A 108 -5.50 -12.78 2.17
CA GLY A 108 -5.27 -12.80 3.62
C GLY A 108 -5.07 -11.40 4.20
N SER A 109 -4.31 -10.54 3.51
CA SER A 109 -4.09 -9.15 3.93
C SER A 109 -5.39 -8.34 3.95
N LEU A 110 -6.22 -8.47 2.92
CA LEU A 110 -7.52 -7.79 2.85
C LEU A 110 -8.47 -8.28 3.94
N LEU A 111 -8.54 -9.59 4.18
CA LEU A 111 -9.36 -10.17 5.24
C LEU A 111 -8.88 -9.75 6.63
N LEU A 112 -7.59 -9.90 6.91
CA LEU A 112 -7.02 -9.51 8.21
C LEU A 112 -7.19 -8.02 8.47
N GLY A 113 -6.91 -7.18 7.49
CA GLY A 113 -7.10 -5.73 7.58
C GLY A 113 -8.56 -5.36 7.80
N GLY A 114 -9.47 -5.96 7.05
CA GLY A 114 -10.90 -5.75 7.20
C GLY A 114 -11.41 -6.12 8.60
N LEU A 115 -11.01 -7.28 9.11
CA LEU A 115 -11.35 -7.72 10.48
C LEU A 115 -10.82 -6.75 11.54
N ASN A 116 -9.55 -6.31 11.43
CA ASN A 116 -8.98 -5.33 12.36
C ASN A 116 -9.68 -3.96 12.26
N GLY A 117 -10.11 -3.54 11.05
CA GLY A 117 -10.90 -2.32 10.85
C GLY A 117 -12.27 -2.37 11.54
N LEU A 118 -12.95 -3.53 11.45
CA LEU A 118 -14.19 -3.77 12.18
C LEU A 118 -13.96 -3.80 13.70
N LEU A 119 -12.90 -4.46 14.13
CA LEU A 119 -12.53 -4.59 15.53
C LEU A 119 -12.21 -3.23 16.16
N LEU A 120 -11.55 -2.32 15.43
CA LEU A 120 -11.28 -0.94 15.86
C LEU A 120 -12.58 -0.15 16.07
N THR A 121 -13.61 -0.41 15.30
CA THR A 121 -14.89 0.30 15.37
C THR A 121 -15.59 0.10 16.72
N LEU A 122 -15.46 -1.08 17.33
CA LEU A 122 -16.17 -1.43 18.58
C LEU A 122 -15.73 -0.60 19.78
N PRO A 123 -14.44 -0.54 20.16
CA PRO A 123 -14.00 0.22 21.32
C PRO A 123 -14.14 1.73 21.13
N LEU A 124 -14.03 2.23 19.90
CA LEU A 124 -14.18 3.66 19.62
C LEU A 124 -15.57 4.22 19.88
N ARG A 125 -16.59 3.37 19.97
CA ARG A 125 -17.93 3.77 20.43
C ARG A 125 -17.96 4.17 21.90
N PHE A 126 -17.12 3.55 22.72
CA PHE A 126 -17.09 3.76 24.18
C PHE A 126 -16.10 4.87 24.57
N PHE A 127 -14.97 4.98 23.87
CA PHE A 127 -13.92 5.94 24.20
C PHE A 127 -14.09 7.25 23.43
N LYS A 128 -14.39 8.35 24.18
CA LYS A 128 -14.63 9.69 23.61
C LYS A 128 -13.42 10.62 23.69
N LYS A 129 -12.47 10.37 24.62
CA LYS A 129 -11.27 11.20 24.79
C LYS A 129 -10.30 11.02 23.63
N GLN A 130 -9.75 12.12 23.09
CA GLN A 130 -8.85 12.10 21.93
C GLN A 130 -7.61 11.22 22.16
N GLY A 131 -6.97 11.32 23.33
CA GLY A 131 -5.80 10.50 23.65
C GLY A 131 -6.11 9.00 23.63
N ASN A 132 -7.25 8.57 24.17
CA ASN A 132 -7.65 7.17 24.15
C ASN A 132 -7.93 6.68 22.73
N ARG A 133 -8.53 7.50 21.88
CA ARG A 133 -8.79 7.19 20.47
C ARG A 133 -7.50 7.02 19.70
N LEU A 134 -6.55 7.93 19.89
CA LEU A 134 -5.23 7.84 19.26
C LEU A 134 -4.49 6.57 19.70
N SER A 135 -4.43 6.30 21.01
CA SER A 135 -3.79 5.10 21.55
C SER A 135 -4.41 3.81 21.02
N LEU A 136 -5.74 3.75 20.93
CA LEU A 136 -6.45 2.60 20.35
C LEU A 136 -6.13 2.42 18.88
N THR A 137 -6.12 3.50 18.10
CA THR A 137 -5.80 3.44 16.67
C THR A 137 -4.37 2.96 16.45
N ILE A 138 -3.39 3.55 17.16
CA ILE A 138 -1.99 3.15 17.09
C ILE A 138 -1.83 1.69 17.54
N GLY A 139 -2.43 1.30 18.66
CA GLY A 139 -2.38 -0.07 19.16
C GLY A 139 -2.96 -1.09 18.18
N THR A 140 -4.07 -0.75 17.50
CA THR A 140 -4.67 -1.62 16.48
C THR A 140 -3.78 -1.72 15.24
N VAL A 141 -3.13 -0.63 14.82
CA VAL A 141 -2.17 -0.67 13.69
C VAL A 141 -0.98 -1.56 14.04
N PHE A 142 -0.38 -1.43 15.23
CA PHE A 142 0.70 -2.32 15.65
C PHE A 142 0.27 -3.78 15.74
N LEU A 143 -0.94 -4.05 16.25
CA LEU A 143 -1.51 -5.40 16.27
C LEU A 143 -1.65 -5.95 14.85
N ALA A 144 -2.20 -5.16 13.94
CA ALA A 144 -2.40 -5.54 12.54
C ALA A 144 -1.08 -5.84 11.83
N VAL A 145 -0.05 -5.00 12.01
CA VAL A 145 1.30 -5.20 11.45
C VAL A 145 1.97 -6.43 12.04
N SER A 146 1.86 -6.63 13.36
CA SER A 146 2.42 -7.81 14.03
C SER A 146 1.77 -9.11 13.53
N LEU A 147 0.44 -9.15 13.42
CA LEU A 147 -0.28 -10.31 12.88
C LEU A 147 0.04 -10.56 11.40
N ALA A 148 0.21 -9.48 10.62
CA ALA A 148 0.62 -9.60 9.22
C ALA A 148 2.01 -10.27 9.12
N GLY A 149 2.96 -9.86 9.95
CA GLY A 149 4.29 -10.47 10.00
C GLY A 149 4.26 -11.95 10.41
N LEU A 150 3.43 -12.32 11.39
CA LEU A 150 3.28 -13.71 11.81
C LEU A 150 2.66 -14.61 10.75
N LEU A 151 1.78 -14.07 9.91
CA LEU A 151 1.08 -14.81 8.86
C LEU A 151 1.75 -14.69 7.48
N GLU A 152 2.92 -14.07 7.39
CA GLU A 152 3.63 -13.76 6.14
C GLU A 152 2.75 -12.98 5.13
N LEU A 153 1.97 -12.03 5.63
CA LEU A 153 1.08 -11.17 4.84
C LEU A 153 1.69 -9.77 4.65
N SER A 154 1.21 -9.05 3.65
CA SER A 154 1.62 -7.66 3.41
C SER A 154 1.05 -6.71 4.47
N ALA A 155 1.92 -6.18 5.35
CA ALA A 155 1.53 -5.24 6.39
C ALA A 155 0.92 -3.95 5.81
N LEU A 156 1.39 -3.50 4.64
CA LEU A 156 0.84 -2.32 3.96
C LEU A 156 -0.59 -2.56 3.48
N LEU A 157 -0.86 -3.70 2.81
CA LEU A 157 -2.21 -4.06 2.38
C LEU A 157 -3.16 -4.26 3.58
N VAL A 158 -2.67 -4.85 4.67
CA VAL A 158 -3.45 -5.01 5.91
C VAL A 158 -3.86 -3.64 6.46
N CYS A 159 -2.92 -2.69 6.56
CA CYS A 159 -3.21 -1.34 7.06
C CYS A 159 -4.15 -0.56 6.11
N MET A 160 -3.99 -0.70 4.80
CA MET A 160 -4.90 -0.09 3.82
C MET A 160 -6.32 -0.63 3.95
N ALA A 161 -6.48 -1.96 4.03
CA ALA A 161 -7.78 -2.60 4.21
C ALA A 161 -8.42 -2.23 5.56
N LEU A 162 -7.62 -2.16 6.64
CA LEU A 162 -8.06 -1.67 7.95
C LEU A 162 -8.63 -0.26 7.85
N GLY A 163 -7.89 0.66 7.25
CA GLY A 163 -8.32 2.05 7.07
C GLY A 163 -9.57 2.15 6.22
N ALA A 164 -9.61 1.44 5.08
CA ALA A 164 -10.76 1.45 4.18
C ALA A 164 -12.05 0.95 4.85
N VAL A 165 -11.97 -0.18 5.55
CA VAL A 165 -13.14 -0.73 6.26
C VAL A 165 -13.55 0.17 7.42
N PHE A 166 -12.59 0.66 8.22
CA PHE A 166 -12.87 1.56 9.32
C PHE A 166 -13.59 2.83 8.89
N VAL A 167 -13.13 3.50 7.83
CA VAL A 167 -13.73 4.74 7.32
C VAL A 167 -15.14 4.50 6.80
N ASN A 168 -15.40 3.37 6.17
CA ASN A 168 -16.73 3.09 5.60
C ASN A 168 -17.75 2.59 6.64
N VAL A 169 -17.29 1.95 7.72
CA VAL A 169 -18.21 1.33 8.71
C VAL A 169 -18.38 2.17 9.96
N SER A 170 -17.36 2.94 10.36
CA SER A 170 -17.37 3.67 11.62
C SER A 170 -17.97 5.05 11.50
N SER A 171 -19.00 5.35 12.29
CA SER A 171 -19.50 6.72 12.46
C SER A 171 -18.51 7.67 13.13
N GLN A 172 -17.44 7.15 13.73
CA GLN A 172 -16.38 7.90 14.40
C GLN A 172 -15.14 8.12 13.52
N ALA A 173 -15.22 7.77 12.24
CA ALA A 173 -14.08 7.86 11.31
C ALA A 173 -13.54 9.29 11.19
N GLY A 174 -14.39 10.29 10.99
CA GLY A 174 -13.96 11.69 10.82
C GLY A 174 -13.09 12.21 11.97
N PRO A 175 -13.55 12.17 13.23
CA PRO A 175 -12.75 12.60 14.38
C PRO A 175 -11.43 11.81 14.54
N VAL A 176 -11.42 10.50 14.25
CA VAL A 176 -10.22 9.68 14.35
C VAL A 176 -9.22 10.02 13.24
N MET A 177 -9.68 10.18 12.00
CA MET A 177 -8.83 10.60 10.88
C MET A 177 -8.17 11.96 11.15
N THR A 178 -8.92 12.94 11.68
CA THR A 178 -8.36 14.25 12.03
C THR A 178 -7.21 14.14 13.05
N ILE A 179 -7.36 13.28 14.06
CA ILE A 179 -6.30 13.06 15.07
C ILE A 179 -5.11 12.35 14.45
N THR A 180 -5.36 11.35 13.61
CA THR A 180 -4.31 10.60 12.90
C THR A 180 -3.54 11.50 11.95
N ASP A 181 -4.21 12.37 11.20
CA ASP A 181 -3.58 13.35 10.31
C ASP A 181 -2.64 14.31 11.04
N GLN A 182 -2.96 14.70 12.27
CA GLN A 182 -2.08 15.53 13.10
C GLN A 182 -0.83 14.77 13.59
N PHE A 183 -0.95 13.46 13.78
CA PHE A 183 0.14 12.61 14.25
C PHE A 183 1.04 12.09 13.11
N THR A 184 0.54 12.07 11.89
CA THR A 184 1.23 11.55 10.70
C THR A 184 2.54 12.29 10.36
N PRO A 185 2.63 13.64 10.38
CA PRO A 185 3.85 14.35 9.99
C PRO A 185 5.10 13.97 10.78
N PRO A 186 5.09 13.87 12.13
CA PRO A 186 6.25 13.41 12.89
C PRO A 186 6.68 11.99 12.52
N VAL A 187 5.73 11.08 12.28
CA VAL A 187 6.02 9.70 11.89
C VAL A 187 6.66 9.64 10.51
N LEU A 188 6.13 10.41 9.55
CA LEU A 188 6.74 10.53 8.21
C LEU A 188 8.16 11.10 8.28
N MET A 189 8.39 12.10 9.10
CA MET A 189 9.73 12.67 9.29
C MET A 189 10.71 11.62 9.81
N LEU A 190 10.32 10.83 10.82
CA LEU A 190 11.12 9.72 11.32
C LEU A 190 11.38 8.66 10.24
N PHE A 191 10.36 8.32 9.45
CA PHE A 191 10.49 7.38 8.35
C PHE A 191 11.53 7.84 7.33
N PHE A 192 11.47 9.07 6.86
CA PHE A 192 12.43 9.60 5.88
C PHE A 192 13.84 9.71 6.45
N VAL A 193 14.00 10.11 7.71
CA VAL A 193 15.31 10.16 8.39
C VAL A 193 15.92 8.77 8.49
N LEU A 194 15.14 7.78 8.93
CA LEU A 194 15.62 6.39 9.05
C LEU A 194 15.95 5.78 7.69
N SER A 195 15.10 6.01 6.69
CA SER A 195 15.32 5.53 5.32
C SER A 195 16.57 6.16 4.71
N GLY A 196 16.78 7.46 4.92
CA GLY A 196 17.99 8.15 4.47
C GLY A 196 19.26 7.68 5.19
N ALA A 197 19.15 7.37 6.49
CA ALA A 197 20.29 6.86 7.27
C ALA A 197 20.69 5.43 6.86
N GLN A 198 19.78 4.65 6.29
CA GLN A 198 20.06 3.30 5.79
C GLN A 198 20.63 3.29 4.36
N LEU A 199 20.65 4.43 3.69
CA LEU A 199 21.20 4.54 2.34
C LEU A 199 22.72 4.36 2.36
N ASP A 200 23.21 3.32 1.71
CA ASP A 200 24.64 3.11 1.54
C ASP A 200 25.14 3.92 0.33
N ILE A 201 25.75 5.08 0.63
CA ILE A 201 26.29 6.00 -0.38
C ILE A 201 27.47 5.34 -1.15
N GLY A 202 28.10 4.30 -0.58
CA GLY A 202 29.24 3.60 -1.22
C GLY A 202 28.84 2.72 -2.39
N VAL A 203 27.52 2.45 -2.57
CA VAL A 203 26.98 1.63 -3.67
C VAL A 203 26.48 2.49 -4.84
N LEU A 204 26.36 3.81 -4.66
CA LEU A 204 26.00 4.76 -5.70
C LEU A 204 27.22 5.20 -6.51
#